data_bafb506a0074ce94fea2bdc8db67c851
#
_entry.id   bafb506a0074ce94fea2bdc8db67c851
#
_cell.length_a   1.000
_cell.length_b   1.000
_cell.length_c   1.000
_cell.angle_alpha   90.00
_cell.angle_beta   90.00
_cell.angle_gamma   90.00
#
_symmetry.space_group_name_H-M   'P 1'
#
loop_
_entity.id
_entity.type
_entity.pdbx_description
1 polymer ?
#
loop_
_entity_poly.entity_id
_entity_poly.type
_entity_poly.pdbx_seq_one_letter_code
_entity_poly.pdbx_strand_id
1 'polypeptide(L)'
;MFLRRLTFLLLLTLTMLLMVGCGAAKAPGESQSAPADIFSLPKNADGYIDITVDQLEPALANKDFTMINMHIPYEGELPQTDAFIPYNEIEANLSQLPADKNARIVLYCRSGRMSTEAAPILVDLGYINVVEVDGGMQDWQAAGNELIEK
;
A
#
# COMPACT_ATOMS: atom_id res chain seq x y z
N MET A 1 -34.15 -47.00 49.51
CA MET A 1 -32.90 -46.31 49.32
C MET A 1 -32.32 -46.47 47.88
N PHE A 2 -32.68 -47.52 47.17
CA PHE A 2 -32.25 -47.82 45.81
C PHE A 2 -32.94 -46.97 44.73
N LEU A 3 -34.20 -46.63 44.88
CA LEU A 3 -34.99 -45.92 43.90
C LEU A 3 -34.56 -44.45 43.75
N ARG A 4 -34.04 -43.80 44.80
CA ARG A 4 -33.52 -42.43 44.78
C ARG A 4 -32.17 -42.32 44.11
N ARG A 5 -31.39 -43.37 44.04
CA ARG A 5 -30.08 -43.37 43.33
C ARG A 5 -30.24 -43.61 41.84
N LEU A 6 -31.26 -44.27 41.40
CA LEU A 6 -31.53 -44.55 40.01
C LEU A 6 -32.04 -43.30 39.26
N THR A 7 -32.88 -42.48 39.93
CA THR A 7 -33.37 -41.22 39.38
C THR A 7 -32.27 -40.16 39.28
N PHE A 8 -31.27 -40.18 40.19
CA PHE A 8 -30.13 -39.25 40.10
C PHE A 8 -29.16 -39.62 38.96
N LEU A 9 -28.99 -40.90 38.68
CA LEU A 9 -28.15 -41.35 37.55
C LEU A 9 -28.83 -41.08 36.21
N LEU A 10 -30.16 -41.15 36.11
CA LEU A 10 -30.88 -40.86 34.85
C LEU A 10 -30.93 -39.37 34.55
N LEU A 11 -30.91 -38.49 35.56
CA LEU A 11 -30.86 -37.05 35.38
C LEU A 11 -29.45 -36.55 35.01
N LEU A 12 -28.40 -37.29 35.42
CA LEU A 12 -27.01 -36.92 35.13
C LEU A 12 -26.60 -37.26 33.67
N THR A 13 -27.27 -38.25 33.05
CA THR A 13 -27.00 -38.64 31.66
C THR A 13 -27.74 -37.81 30.64
N LEU A 14 -28.80 -37.10 31.02
CA LEU A 14 -29.59 -36.24 30.11
C LEU A 14 -29.01 -34.83 29.98
N THR A 15 -28.12 -34.40 30.88
CA THR A 15 -27.49 -33.10 30.83
C THR A 15 -26.20 -33.06 30.00
N MET A 16 -25.70 -34.20 29.51
CA MET A 16 -24.43 -34.29 28.78
C MET A 16 -24.58 -34.31 27.25
N LEU A 17 -25.80 -34.10 26.72
CA LEU A 17 -26.05 -34.18 25.26
C LEU A 17 -26.45 -32.86 24.60
N LEU A 18 -26.09 -31.70 25.20
CA LEU A 18 -26.37 -30.38 24.64
C LEU A 18 -25.16 -29.48 24.56
N MET A 19 -23.95 -30.04 24.50
CA MET A 19 -22.75 -29.33 24.05
C MET A 19 -22.38 -29.77 22.65
N VAL A 20 -23.32 -29.65 21.71
CA VAL A 20 -22.95 -29.56 20.29
C VAL A 20 -22.30 -28.19 20.09
N GLY A 21 -20.97 -28.25 20.00
CA GLY A 21 -20.14 -27.08 19.77
C GLY A 21 -20.63 -26.27 18.58
N CYS A 22 -20.92 -25.02 18.80
CA CYS A 22 -20.82 -24.02 17.76
C CYS A 22 -19.37 -24.03 17.23
N GLY A 23 -19.13 -24.89 16.25
CA GLY A 23 -18.00 -24.70 15.36
C GLY A 23 -18.18 -23.33 14.73
N ALA A 24 -17.35 -22.37 15.15
CA ALA A 24 -17.24 -21.11 14.43
C ALA A 24 -16.93 -21.48 12.99
N ALA A 25 -17.91 -21.39 12.13
CA ALA A 25 -17.68 -21.40 10.70
C ALA A 25 -16.73 -20.24 10.43
N LYS A 26 -15.47 -20.57 10.12
CA LYS A 26 -14.49 -19.63 9.56
C LYS A 26 -15.19 -18.98 8.37
N ALA A 27 -15.43 -17.69 8.47
CA ALA A 27 -15.99 -16.91 7.37
C ALA A 27 -15.23 -17.27 6.09
N PRO A 28 -15.91 -17.41 4.95
CA PRO A 28 -15.23 -17.58 3.67
C PRO A 28 -14.23 -16.45 3.55
N GLY A 29 -12.95 -16.79 3.30
CA GLY A 29 -11.87 -15.83 3.23
C GLY A 29 -12.28 -14.64 2.40
N GLU A 30 -11.97 -13.45 2.89
CA GLU A 30 -11.94 -12.26 2.07
C GLU A 30 -11.18 -12.63 0.80
N SER A 31 -11.90 -12.60 -0.30
CA SER A 31 -11.31 -12.65 -1.62
C SER A 31 -10.33 -11.48 -1.64
N GLN A 32 -9.03 -11.76 -1.57
CA GLN A 32 -8.02 -10.77 -1.89
C GLN A 32 -8.29 -10.38 -3.33
N SER A 33 -9.05 -9.30 -3.50
CA SER A 33 -9.15 -8.63 -4.79
C SER A 33 -7.71 -8.33 -5.20
N ALA A 34 -7.37 -8.63 -6.46
CA ALA A 34 -6.09 -8.21 -7.02
C ALA A 34 -5.86 -6.74 -6.64
N PRO A 35 -4.63 -6.34 -6.28
CA PRO A 35 -4.35 -4.97 -5.90
C PRO A 35 -4.91 -4.04 -6.97
N ALA A 36 -5.70 -3.06 -6.54
CA ALA A 36 -6.28 -2.10 -7.46
C ALA A 36 -5.15 -1.38 -8.18
N ASP A 37 -5.26 -1.22 -9.51
CA ASP A 37 -4.29 -0.46 -10.29
C ASP A 37 -4.26 0.98 -9.78
N ILE A 38 -3.17 1.39 -9.14
CA ILE A 38 -3.00 2.72 -8.55
C ILE A 38 -3.15 3.85 -9.58
N PHE A 39 -2.94 3.56 -10.88
CA PHE A 39 -3.10 4.53 -11.97
C PHE A 39 -4.56 4.65 -12.44
N SER A 40 -5.48 3.82 -11.95
CA SER A 40 -6.91 3.93 -12.21
C SER A 40 -7.67 4.80 -11.20
N LEU A 41 -6.99 5.25 -10.15
CA LEU A 41 -7.58 6.12 -9.14
C LEU A 41 -7.85 7.53 -9.68
N PRO A 42 -8.77 8.28 -9.06
CA PRO A 42 -9.08 9.64 -9.50
C PRO A 42 -7.89 10.57 -9.29
N LYS A 43 -7.70 11.46 -10.26
CA LYS A 43 -6.71 12.53 -10.14
C LYS A 43 -7.25 13.67 -9.26
N ASN A 44 -6.33 14.32 -8.57
CA ASN A 44 -6.60 15.54 -7.84
C ASN A 44 -6.74 16.77 -8.78
N ALA A 45 -6.90 17.96 -8.21
CA ALA A 45 -7.07 19.21 -8.97
C ALA A 45 -5.83 19.59 -9.80
N ASP A 46 -4.65 19.12 -9.40
CA ASP A 46 -3.37 19.40 -10.05
C ASP A 46 -3.02 18.35 -11.12
N GLY A 47 -3.92 17.40 -11.38
CA GLY A 47 -3.83 16.45 -12.49
C GLY A 47 -3.02 15.19 -12.24
N TYR A 48 -2.55 14.95 -11.02
CA TYR A 48 -1.90 13.70 -10.60
C TYR A 48 -2.74 12.93 -9.59
N ILE A 49 -2.31 11.75 -9.20
CA ILE A 49 -2.99 10.85 -8.26
C ILE A 49 -2.21 10.80 -6.96
N ASP A 50 -2.87 11.01 -5.83
CA ASP A 50 -2.31 10.80 -4.49
C ASP A 50 -2.63 9.37 -4.03
N ILE A 51 -1.63 8.66 -3.51
CA ILE A 51 -1.80 7.33 -2.92
C ILE A 51 -1.10 7.26 -1.56
N THR A 52 -1.54 6.30 -0.75
CA THR A 52 -0.86 5.95 0.51
C THR A 52 0.18 4.85 0.30
N VAL A 53 1.04 4.65 1.30
CA VAL A 53 1.99 3.53 1.34
C VAL A 53 1.27 2.18 1.28
N ASP A 54 0.12 2.02 1.94
CA ASP A 54 -0.70 0.80 1.90
C ASP A 54 -1.21 0.46 0.48
N GLN A 55 -1.34 1.47 -0.39
CA GLN A 55 -1.70 1.28 -1.80
C GLN A 55 -0.46 1.01 -2.67
N LEU A 56 0.69 1.61 -2.35
CA LEU A 56 1.95 1.40 -3.06
C LEU A 56 2.50 -0.02 -2.84
N GLU A 57 2.53 -0.48 -1.59
CA GLU A 57 3.19 -1.74 -1.23
C GLU A 57 2.70 -2.94 -2.06
N PRO A 58 1.39 -3.22 -2.19
CA PRO A 58 0.91 -4.30 -3.06
C PRO A 58 1.18 -4.05 -4.54
N ALA A 59 1.27 -2.80 -5.00
CA ALA A 59 1.58 -2.48 -6.39
C ALA A 59 3.02 -2.82 -6.78
N LEU A 60 3.95 -2.81 -5.81
CA LEU A 60 5.35 -3.19 -6.03
C LEU A 60 5.52 -4.68 -6.37
N ALA A 61 4.57 -5.55 -6.02
CA ALA A 61 4.64 -6.98 -6.33
C ALA A 61 4.62 -7.27 -7.86
N ASN A 62 3.96 -6.41 -8.63
CA ASN A 62 3.91 -6.48 -10.10
C ASN A 62 4.20 -5.10 -10.70
N LYS A 63 5.28 -4.47 -10.24
CA LYS A 63 5.67 -3.12 -10.63
C LYS A 63 5.83 -2.98 -12.13
N ASP A 64 5.07 -2.07 -12.73
CA ASP A 64 5.09 -1.71 -14.15
C ASP A 64 5.21 -0.18 -14.37
N PHE A 65 5.85 0.50 -13.44
CA PHE A 65 6.02 1.95 -13.42
C PHE A 65 7.46 2.33 -13.07
N THR A 66 7.86 3.53 -13.42
CA THR A 66 9.12 4.14 -12.98
C THR A 66 8.90 4.83 -11.64
N MET A 67 9.66 4.43 -10.62
CA MET A 67 9.57 5.01 -9.28
C MET A 67 10.77 5.90 -8.99
N ILE A 68 10.52 7.15 -8.60
CA ILE A 68 11.53 8.19 -8.49
C ILE A 68 11.53 8.78 -7.09
N ASN A 69 12.71 8.75 -6.45
CA ASN A 69 12.95 9.45 -5.21
C ASN A 69 13.26 10.92 -5.48
N MET A 70 12.45 11.82 -4.93
CA MET A 70 12.57 13.28 -5.09
C MET A 70 13.24 13.97 -3.90
N HIS A 71 13.63 13.20 -2.87
CA HIS A 71 14.09 13.74 -1.59
C HIS A 71 15.53 14.19 -1.60
N ILE A 72 15.78 15.39 -1.14
CA ILE A 72 17.11 15.93 -0.85
C ILE A 72 17.19 16.46 0.60
N PRO A 73 18.35 16.25 1.28
CA PRO A 73 19.49 15.41 0.86
C PRO A 73 19.08 13.93 0.76
N TYR A 74 19.89 13.11 0.08
CA TYR A 74 19.65 11.67 0.00
C TYR A 74 19.71 11.04 1.42
N GLU A 75 18.66 10.31 1.80
CA GLU A 75 18.50 9.66 3.12
C GLU A 75 18.03 8.20 2.97
N GLY A 76 18.47 7.51 1.91
CA GLY A 76 17.98 6.19 1.55
C GLY A 76 16.80 6.24 0.57
N GLU A 77 16.28 5.08 0.23
CA GLU A 77 15.18 4.97 -0.73
C GLU A 77 14.27 3.76 -0.46
N LEU A 78 13.07 3.79 -1.03
CA LEU A 78 12.18 2.65 -1.05
C LEU A 78 12.75 1.54 -1.94
N PRO A 79 12.49 0.25 -1.63
CA PRO A 79 12.86 -0.85 -2.52
C PRO A 79 12.31 -0.66 -3.94
N GLN A 80 13.07 -1.09 -4.95
CA GLN A 80 12.72 -0.97 -6.37
C GLN A 80 12.65 0.47 -6.91
N THR A 81 13.24 1.45 -6.24
CA THR A 81 13.44 2.80 -6.79
C THR A 81 14.33 2.74 -8.03
N ASP A 82 13.90 3.39 -9.12
CA ASP A 82 14.59 3.38 -10.41
C ASP A 82 15.53 4.58 -10.57
N ALA A 83 15.17 5.74 -10.02
CA ALA A 83 15.94 6.96 -10.17
C ALA A 83 15.86 7.83 -8.90
N PHE A 84 16.89 8.67 -8.75
CA PHE A 84 16.94 9.75 -7.78
C PHE A 84 17.05 11.08 -8.57
N ILE A 85 16.03 11.92 -8.44
CA ILE A 85 15.97 13.24 -9.10
C ILE A 85 15.55 14.26 -8.04
N PRO A 86 16.41 15.22 -7.67
CA PRO A 86 16.01 16.29 -6.77
C PRO A 86 14.74 16.99 -7.22
N TYR A 87 13.78 17.19 -6.32
CA TYR A 87 12.46 17.77 -6.66
C TYR A 87 12.53 19.14 -7.35
N ASN A 88 13.59 19.91 -7.07
CA ASN A 88 13.84 21.23 -7.60
C ASN A 88 14.78 21.25 -8.82
N GLU A 89 15.15 20.07 -9.34
CA GLU A 89 16.08 19.93 -10.49
C GLU A 89 15.48 19.08 -11.62
N ILE A 90 14.15 18.94 -11.67
CA ILE A 90 13.46 18.09 -12.65
C ILE A 90 13.81 18.48 -14.08
N GLU A 91 13.78 19.78 -14.40
CA GLU A 91 14.06 20.30 -15.76
C GLU A 91 15.52 20.04 -16.19
N ALA A 92 16.45 20.06 -15.24
CA ALA A 92 17.86 19.74 -15.50
C ALA A 92 18.10 18.23 -15.71
N ASN A 93 17.16 17.40 -15.27
CA ASN A 93 17.28 15.94 -15.27
C ASN A 93 16.26 15.23 -16.18
N LEU A 94 15.72 15.92 -17.18
CA LEU A 94 14.71 15.38 -18.11
C LEU A 94 15.16 14.08 -18.82
N SER A 95 16.46 13.87 -19.00
CA SER A 95 17.01 12.67 -19.62
C SER A 95 16.88 11.41 -18.74
N GLN A 96 16.62 11.58 -17.45
CA GLN A 96 16.38 10.49 -16.50
C GLN A 96 14.90 10.11 -16.42
N LEU A 97 14.01 10.94 -16.98
CA LEU A 97 12.59 10.65 -17.06
C LEU A 97 12.27 9.80 -18.29
N PRO A 98 11.24 8.96 -18.25
CA PRO A 98 10.76 8.25 -19.44
C PRO A 98 10.46 9.23 -20.59
N ALA A 99 10.89 8.89 -21.81
CA ALA A 99 10.61 9.72 -22.98
C ALA A 99 9.12 9.69 -23.37
N ASP A 100 8.45 8.58 -23.13
CA ASP A 100 7.01 8.44 -23.37
C ASP A 100 6.21 9.18 -22.29
N LYS A 101 5.39 10.12 -22.71
CA LYS A 101 4.52 10.90 -21.82
C LYS A 101 3.34 10.09 -21.26
N ASN A 102 3.06 8.91 -21.80
CA ASN A 102 2.12 7.95 -21.25
C ASN A 102 2.76 7.00 -20.22
N ALA A 103 4.07 7.08 -20.00
CA ALA A 103 4.74 6.25 -19.02
C ALA A 103 4.12 6.46 -17.64
N ARG A 104 4.02 5.37 -16.88
CA ARG A 104 3.58 5.35 -15.50
C ARG A 104 4.71 5.78 -14.59
N ILE A 105 4.52 6.84 -13.82
CA ILE A 105 5.54 7.42 -12.94
C ILE A 105 4.97 7.54 -11.53
N VAL A 106 5.71 7.02 -10.56
CA VAL A 106 5.44 7.18 -9.13
C VAL A 106 6.53 8.03 -8.51
N LEU A 107 6.15 9.10 -7.85
CA LEU A 107 7.03 10.01 -7.14
C LEU A 107 6.88 9.81 -5.64
N TYR A 108 7.96 9.88 -4.93
CA TYR A 108 7.94 9.97 -3.47
C TYR A 108 9.11 10.81 -2.97
N CYS A 109 8.98 11.26 -1.73
CA CYS A 109 10.10 11.83 -0.99
C CYS A 109 10.09 11.31 0.45
N ARG A 110 10.65 12.05 1.40
CA ARG A 110 10.66 11.63 2.79
C ARG A 110 9.27 11.67 3.45
N SER A 111 8.49 12.71 3.19
CA SER A 111 7.22 13.00 3.89
C SER A 111 6.09 13.47 2.98
N GLY A 112 6.19 13.28 1.67
CA GLY A 112 5.24 13.77 0.67
C GLY A 112 5.48 15.21 0.19
N ARG A 113 6.06 16.12 0.98
CA ARG A 113 6.17 17.55 0.63
C ARG A 113 6.90 17.84 -0.69
N MET A 114 8.08 17.27 -0.89
CA MET A 114 8.87 17.53 -2.09
C MET A 114 8.30 16.87 -3.33
N SER A 115 7.73 15.67 -3.19
CA SER A 115 7.07 14.95 -4.29
C SER A 115 5.76 15.62 -4.70
N THR A 116 5.00 16.17 -3.76
CA THR A 116 3.81 17.00 -4.03
C THR A 116 4.18 18.31 -4.79
N GLU A 117 5.33 18.92 -4.48
CA GLU A 117 5.82 20.07 -5.25
C GLU A 117 6.30 19.66 -6.67
N ALA A 118 6.82 18.44 -6.83
CA ALA A 118 7.34 17.91 -8.11
C ALA A 118 6.24 17.39 -9.05
N ALA A 119 5.18 16.80 -8.54
CA ALA A 119 4.16 16.13 -9.35
C ALA A 119 3.47 17.06 -10.37
N PRO A 120 3.05 18.29 -10.04
CA PRO A 120 2.49 19.22 -11.00
C PRO A 120 3.48 19.59 -12.13
N ILE A 121 4.77 19.66 -11.83
CA ILE A 121 5.80 19.95 -12.85
C ILE A 121 5.83 18.84 -13.90
N LEU A 122 5.72 17.58 -13.50
CA LEU A 122 5.63 16.48 -14.46
C LEU A 122 4.35 16.54 -15.28
N VAL A 123 3.21 16.90 -14.67
CA VAL A 123 1.95 17.10 -15.38
C VAL A 123 2.09 18.21 -16.42
N ASP A 124 2.69 19.35 -16.08
CA ASP A 124 2.95 20.47 -16.99
C ASP A 124 3.93 20.10 -18.12
N LEU A 125 4.85 19.18 -17.86
CA LEU A 125 5.74 18.57 -18.86
C LEU A 125 5.03 17.57 -19.79
N GLY A 126 3.73 17.32 -19.58
CA GLY A 126 2.88 16.49 -20.41
C GLY A 126 2.76 15.02 -19.98
N TYR A 127 3.29 14.62 -18.83
CA TYR A 127 3.08 13.27 -18.29
C TYR A 127 1.64 13.13 -17.80
N ILE A 128 0.95 12.08 -18.27
CA ILE A 128 -0.47 11.88 -17.94
C ILE A 128 -0.73 10.84 -16.87
N ASN A 129 0.26 10.04 -16.52
CA ASN A 129 0.15 8.99 -15.50
C ASN A 129 1.17 9.25 -14.38
N VAL A 130 0.92 10.29 -13.60
CA VAL A 130 1.73 10.68 -12.45
C VAL A 130 1.00 10.33 -11.16
N VAL A 131 1.69 9.65 -10.27
CA VAL A 131 1.24 9.26 -8.93
C VAL A 131 2.24 9.81 -7.90
N GLU A 132 1.74 10.34 -6.81
CA GLU A 132 2.52 10.79 -5.65
C GLU A 132 2.19 9.91 -4.45
N VAL A 133 3.20 9.62 -3.61
CA VAL A 133 3.04 8.79 -2.41
C VAL A 133 3.02 9.67 -1.16
N ASP A 134 1.82 9.87 -0.61
CA ASP A 134 1.61 10.56 0.66
C ASP A 134 2.43 9.93 1.78
N GLY A 135 3.03 10.78 2.65
CA GLY A 135 3.85 10.34 3.76
C GLY A 135 5.22 9.78 3.39
N GLY A 136 5.39 9.28 2.16
CA GLY A 136 6.66 8.86 1.59
C GLY A 136 7.43 7.86 2.44
N MET A 137 8.75 8.09 2.61
CA MET A 137 9.64 7.22 3.42
C MET A 137 9.23 7.13 4.89
N GLN A 138 8.63 8.19 5.45
CA GLN A 138 8.20 8.17 6.86
C GLN A 138 7.07 7.19 7.09
N ASP A 139 6.04 7.21 6.25
CA ASP A 139 4.92 6.29 6.38
C ASP A 139 5.30 4.86 5.97
N TRP A 140 6.25 4.71 5.02
CA TRP A 140 6.86 3.42 4.68
C TRP A 140 7.50 2.75 5.90
N GLN A 141 8.31 3.52 6.66
CA GLN A 141 8.94 3.04 7.89
C GLN A 141 7.93 2.83 9.02
N ALA A 142 6.91 3.70 9.14
CA ALA A 142 5.85 3.55 10.13
C ALA A 142 4.99 2.28 9.90
N ALA A 143 4.86 1.83 8.64
CA ALA A 143 4.25 0.54 8.28
C ALA A 143 5.15 -0.67 8.62
N GLY A 144 6.36 -0.46 9.14
CA GLY A 144 7.30 -1.51 9.54
C GLY A 144 8.27 -1.94 8.44
N ASN A 145 8.32 -1.22 7.33
CA ASN A 145 9.20 -1.50 6.20
C ASN A 145 10.56 -0.81 6.35
N GLU A 146 11.58 -1.35 5.71
CA GLU A 146 12.93 -0.80 5.73
C GLU A 146 13.22 0.02 4.48
N LEU A 147 14.04 1.07 4.63
CA LEU A 147 14.67 1.76 3.51
C LEU A 147 15.92 1.00 3.09
N ILE A 148 16.29 1.16 1.83
CA ILE A 148 17.56 0.65 1.31
C ILE A 148 18.50 1.82 0.99
N GLU A 149 19.80 1.55 0.98
CA GLU A 149 20.84 2.47 0.53
C GLU A 149 21.48 1.94 -0.76
N LYS A 150 21.80 2.84 -1.68
CA LYS A 150 22.55 2.55 -2.92
C LYS A 150 23.88 3.25 -2.93
#